data_699405b8b94e55e2770c98861065413d
#
_entry.id   699405b8b94e55e2770c98861065413d
#
_cell.length_a   1.000
_cell.length_b   1.000
_cell.length_c   1.000
_cell.angle_alpha   90.00
_cell.angle_beta   90.00
_cell.angle_gamma   90.00
#
_symmetry.space_group_name_H-M   'P 1'
#
loop_
_entity.id
_entity.type
_entity.pdbx_description
1 polymer ?
#
loop_
_entity_poly.entity_id
_entity_poly.type
_entity_poly.pdbx_seq_one_letter_code
_entity_poly.pdbx_strand_id
1 'polypeptide(L)'
;SGVTDCYQPGEREYRLTRACLEVALEARQPMSIVTKNALVLRDLDLLQEMARHRVVSVAVSVTTLDASLTKVLEPRSSSPEARLRAIRTLSEAGIPTRAMLAPIIPGLTDHELPNLVAAVAEAGAESAGLILLRLPLTVRPVFLDWLASMLQRSGRKSNR
;
A
#
# COMPACT_ATOMS: atom_id res chain seq x y z
N SER A 1 1.31 -9.61 7.65
CA SER A 1 2.53 -9.43 8.45
C SER A 1 2.70 -7.96 8.82
N GLY A 2 3.04 -7.67 10.06
CA GLY A 2 3.35 -6.30 10.52
C GLY A 2 4.80 -5.86 10.24
N VAL A 3 5.62 -6.74 9.63
CA VAL A 3 7.06 -6.52 9.46
C VAL A 3 7.44 -6.31 7.99
N THR A 4 6.86 -7.09 7.07
CA THR A 4 7.17 -7.03 5.64
C THR A 4 5.91 -7.12 4.80
N ASP A 5 5.98 -6.58 3.57
CA ASP A 5 4.91 -6.74 2.58
C ASP A 5 4.92 -8.18 2.04
N CYS A 6 3.76 -8.83 2.03
CA CYS A 6 3.63 -10.18 1.50
C CYS A 6 3.85 -10.24 -0.02
N TYR A 7 3.73 -9.13 -0.74
CA TYR A 7 4.03 -9.00 -2.17
C TYR A 7 5.35 -8.28 -2.45
N GLN A 8 6.35 -8.45 -1.58
CA GLN A 8 7.71 -7.96 -1.83
C GLN A 8 8.33 -8.61 -3.10
N PRO A 9 9.42 -8.05 -3.66
CA PRO A 9 9.99 -8.53 -4.93
C PRO A 9 10.28 -10.02 -5.00
N GLY A 10 10.72 -10.66 -3.90
CA GLY A 10 10.96 -12.11 -3.84
C GLY A 10 9.73 -12.97 -4.09
N GLU A 11 8.54 -12.42 -3.90
CA GLU A 11 7.28 -13.12 -4.15
C GLU A 11 7.07 -13.45 -5.64
N ARG A 12 7.75 -12.75 -6.55
CA ARG A 12 7.74 -13.09 -7.99
C ARG A 12 8.36 -14.44 -8.28
N GLU A 13 9.35 -14.82 -7.50
CA GLU A 13 10.11 -16.06 -7.63
C GLU A 13 9.51 -17.17 -6.74
N TYR A 14 9.38 -16.89 -5.44
CA TYR A 14 9.05 -17.92 -4.45
C TYR A 14 7.55 -18.24 -4.34
N ARG A 15 6.66 -17.32 -4.73
CA ARG A 15 5.19 -17.48 -4.71
C ARG A 15 4.61 -17.97 -3.39
N LEU A 16 5.22 -17.61 -2.28
CA LEU A 16 4.81 -18.07 -0.94
C LEU A 16 3.43 -17.54 -0.55
N THR A 17 3.15 -16.27 -0.88
CA THR A 17 1.83 -15.69 -0.63
C THR A 17 0.75 -16.44 -1.41
N ARG A 18 0.99 -16.77 -2.68
CA ARG A 18 0.06 -17.55 -3.48
C ARG A 18 -0.21 -18.92 -2.86
N ALA A 19 0.83 -19.65 -2.46
CA ALA A 19 0.68 -20.95 -1.81
C ALA A 19 -0.12 -20.85 -0.50
N CYS A 20 0.10 -19.79 0.29
CA CYS A 20 -0.70 -19.54 1.50
C CYS A 20 -2.17 -19.26 1.17
N LEU A 21 -2.46 -18.53 0.08
CA LEU A 21 -3.83 -18.25 -0.35
C LEU A 21 -4.54 -19.53 -0.84
N GLU A 22 -3.84 -20.42 -1.53
CA GLU A 22 -4.38 -21.72 -1.97
C GLU A 22 -4.83 -22.57 -0.78
N VAL A 23 -3.99 -22.68 0.24
CA VAL A 23 -4.32 -23.39 1.50
C VAL A 23 -5.46 -22.70 2.25
N ALA A 24 -5.44 -21.36 2.33
CA ALA A 24 -6.50 -20.61 2.99
C ALA A 24 -7.85 -20.72 2.28
N LEU A 25 -7.86 -20.78 0.95
CA LEU A 25 -9.07 -21.00 0.15
C LEU A 25 -9.63 -22.39 0.41
N GLU A 26 -8.81 -23.44 0.38
CA GLU A 26 -9.21 -24.82 0.68
C GLU A 26 -9.82 -24.93 2.07
N ALA A 27 -9.17 -24.33 3.07
CA ALA A 27 -9.64 -24.33 4.46
C ALA A 27 -10.80 -23.35 4.72
N ARG A 28 -11.18 -22.51 3.74
CA ARG A 28 -12.08 -21.36 3.91
C ARG A 28 -11.70 -20.46 5.08
N GLN A 29 -10.39 -20.29 5.27
CA GLN A 29 -9.84 -19.48 6.35
C GLN A 29 -9.95 -17.99 5.98
N PRO A 30 -10.60 -17.14 6.81
CA PRO A 30 -10.65 -15.71 6.57
C PRO A 30 -9.27 -15.06 6.57
N MET A 31 -8.97 -14.27 5.54
CA MET A 31 -7.69 -13.57 5.37
C MET A 31 -7.90 -12.09 5.10
N SER A 32 -7.03 -11.26 5.66
CA SER A 32 -6.92 -9.86 5.30
C SER A 32 -5.50 -9.58 4.82
N ILE A 33 -5.39 -9.02 3.62
CA ILE A 33 -4.11 -8.68 2.98
C ILE A 33 -3.91 -7.18 3.07
N VAL A 34 -2.70 -6.76 3.46
CA VAL A 34 -2.28 -5.35 3.38
C VAL A 34 -1.01 -5.30 2.54
N THR A 35 -1.03 -4.49 1.47
CA THR A 35 0.12 -4.39 0.56
C THR A 35 0.30 -2.99 -0.01
N LYS A 36 1.53 -2.66 -0.38
CA LYS A 36 1.94 -1.49 -1.18
C LYS A 36 2.28 -1.86 -2.62
N ASN A 37 2.01 -3.12 -3.01
CA ASN A 37 2.48 -3.65 -4.28
C ASN A 37 1.32 -4.13 -5.16
N ALA A 38 1.28 -3.63 -6.41
CA ALA A 38 0.31 -4.05 -7.42
C ALA A 38 0.49 -5.52 -7.84
N LEU A 39 1.54 -6.22 -7.37
CA LEU A 39 1.73 -7.65 -7.61
C LEU A 39 0.59 -8.50 -7.02
N VAL A 40 -0.21 -7.96 -6.10
CA VAL A 40 -1.43 -8.61 -5.59
C VAL A 40 -2.38 -9.04 -6.71
N LEU A 41 -2.39 -8.34 -7.85
CA LEU A 41 -3.21 -8.65 -9.01
C LEU A 41 -2.81 -9.97 -9.69
N ARG A 42 -1.61 -10.49 -9.45
CA ARG A 42 -1.20 -11.81 -9.93
C ARG A 42 -2.09 -12.93 -9.40
N ASP A 43 -2.60 -12.76 -8.19
CA ASP A 43 -3.40 -13.77 -7.50
C ASP A 43 -4.91 -13.46 -7.53
N LEU A 44 -5.34 -12.67 -8.54
CA LEU A 44 -6.72 -12.21 -8.69
C LEU A 44 -7.71 -13.39 -8.76
N ASP A 45 -7.33 -14.48 -9.40
CA ASP A 45 -8.11 -15.72 -9.53
C ASP A 45 -8.47 -16.30 -8.16
N LEU A 46 -7.49 -16.46 -7.28
CA LEU A 46 -7.70 -16.96 -5.92
C LEU A 46 -8.50 -15.98 -5.06
N LEU A 47 -8.18 -14.69 -5.17
CA LEU A 47 -8.85 -13.66 -4.40
C LEU A 47 -10.34 -13.54 -4.77
N GLN A 48 -10.69 -13.69 -6.07
CA GLN A 48 -12.08 -13.72 -6.51
C GLN A 48 -12.83 -14.93 -5.93
N GLU A 49 -12.23 -16.11 -5.94
CA GLU A 49 -12.86 -17.30 -5.39
C GLU A 49 -13.03 -17.17 -3.87
N MET A 50 -12.01 -16.67 -3.15
CA MET A 50 -12.10 -16.37 -1.73
C MET A 50 -13.19 -15.32 -1.42
N ALA A 51 -13.36 -14.31 -2.29
CA ALA A 51 -14.40 -13.29 -2.13
C ALA A 51 -15.81 -13.86 -2.26
N ARG A 52 -16.04 -14.82 -3.17
CA ARG A 52 -17.32 -15.56 -3.29
C ARG A 52 -17.67 -16.28 -1.99
N HIS A 53 -16.68 -16.80 -1.27
CA HIS A 53 -16.82 -17.41 0.03
C HIS A 53 -16.83 -16.41 1.20
N ARG A 54 -16.66 -15.11 0.94
CA ARG A 54 -16.57 -14.03 1.94
C ARG A 54 -15.44 -14.22 2.96
N VAL A 55 -14.32 -14.79 2.51
CA VAL A 55 -13.16 -15.09 3.37
C VAL A 55 -11.91 -14.26 3.00
N VAL A 56 -12.05 -13.18 2.25
CA VAL A 56 -10.91 -12.30 1.94
C VAL A 56 -11.31 -10.84 1.96
N SER A 57 -10.37 -9.99 2.33
CA SER A 57 -10.37 -8.55 2.07
C SER A 57 -8.96 -8.08 1.74
N VAL A 58 -8.85 -7.10 0.85
CA VAL A 58 -7.55 -6.54 0.47
C VAL A 58 -7.50 -5.05 0.80
N ALA A 59 -6.47 -4.62 1.50
CA ALA A 59 -6.16 -3.23 1.76
C ALA A 59 -4.90 -2.82 0.99
N VAL A 60 -5.03 -1.88 0.06
CA VAL A 60 -3.90 -1.33 -0.68
C VAL A 60 -3.48 -0.01 -0.04
N SER A 61 -2.20 0.09 0.35
CA SER A 61 -1.69 1.32 0.94
C SER A 61 -1.36 2.36 -0.14
N VAL A 62 -1.90 3.58 0.00
CA VAL A 62 -1.60 4.74 -0.83
C VAL A 62 -1.23 5.89 0.09
N THR A 63 0.06 6.21 0.19
CA THR A 63 0.60 7.15 1.19
C THR A 63 0.79 8.57 0.64
N THR A 64 0.87 8.71 -0.67
CA THR A 64 0.99 9.97 -1.41
C THR A 64 0.59 9.71 -2.86
N LEU A 65 0.17 10.75 -3.58
CA LEU A 65 -0.04 10.74 -5.04
C LEU A 65 1.22 11.16 -5.81
N ASP A 66 2.22 11.70 -5.12
CA ASP A 66 3.50 12.08 -5.71
C ASP A 66 4.40 10.85 -5.94
N ALA A 67 4.59 10.49 -7.21
CA ALA A 67 5.44 9.38 -7.62
C ALA A 67 6.93 9.61 -7.28
N SER A 68 7.38 10.87 -7.24
CA SER A 68 8.76 11.20 -6.89
C SER A 68 9.00 11.01 -5.39
N LEU A 69 8.04 11.43 -4.57
CA LEU A 69 8.07 11.21 -3.13
C LEU A 69 7.99 9.71 -2.80
N THR A 70 7.12 8.96 -3.49
CA THR A 70 7.01 7.50 -3.32
C THR A 70 8.35 6.80 -3.55
N LYS A 71 9.09 7.16 -4.60
CA LYS A 71 10.41 6.56 -4.88
C LYS A 71 11.43 6.78 -3.77
N VAL A 72 11.31 7.85 -3.01
CA VAL A 72 12.22 8.19 -1.92
C VAL A 72 11.79 7.57 -0.60
N LEU A 73 10.49 7.61 -0.30
CA LEU A 73 9.91 7.04 0.92
C LEU A 73 9.84 5.51 0.88
N GLU A 74 9.48 4.95 -0.27
CA GLU A 74 9.11 3.54 -0.44
C GLU A 74 9.71 2.94 -1.72
N PRO A 75 11.05 2.90 -1.87
CA PRO A 75 11.73 2.62 -3.14
C PRO A 75 11.46 1.21 -3.71
N ARG A 76 10.92 0.30 -2.91
CA ARG A 76 10.62 -1.10 -3.33
C ARG A 76 9.13 -1.36 -3.53
N SER A 77 8.31 -0.32 -3.47
CA SER A 77 6.86 -0.42 -3.62
C SER A 77 6.40 0.00 -5.03
N SER A 78 5.14 -0.28 -5.36
CA SER A 78 4.53 0.18 -6.61
C SER A 78 4.29 1.69 -6.59
N SER A 79 4.26 2.32 -7.77
CA SER A 79 3.89 3.72 -7.92
C SER A 79 2.45 3.98 -7.42
N PRO A 80 2.11 5.24 -7.04
CA PRO A 80 0.74 5.59 -6.64
C PRO A 80 -0.31 5.19 -7.68
N GLU A 81 -0.05 5.47 -8.95
CA GLU A 81 -0.93 5.07 -10.06
C GLU A 81 -1.14 3.55 -10.15
N ALA A 82 -0.08 2.77 -9.97
CA ALA A 82 -0.19 1.31 -10.01
C ALA A 82 -0.99 0.78 -8.82
N ARG A 83 -0.90 1.44 -7.65
CA ARG A 83 -1.70 1.10 -6.47
C ARG A 83 -3.18 1.47 -6.67
N LEU A 84 -3.50 2.63 -7.25
CA LEU A 84 -4.86 3.02 -7.59
C LEU A 84 -5.47 2.08 -8.65
N ARG A 85 -4.70 1.70 -9.67
CA ARG A 85 -5.14 0.66 -10.62
C ARG A 85 -5.39 -0.67 -9.93
N ALA A 86 -4.57 -1.06 -8.96
CA ALA A 86 -4.80 -2.29 -8.20
C ALA A 86 -6.11 -2.23 -7.41
N ILE A 87 -6.41 -1.11 -6.74
CA ILE A 87 -7.69 -0.92 -6.05
C ILE A 87 -8.85 -1.08 -7.04
N ARG A 88 -8.77 -0.41 -8.20
CA ARG A 88 -9.83 -0.47 -9.22
C ARG A 88 -10.05 -1.90 -9.71
N THR A 89 -8.99 -2.59 -10.11
CA THR A 89 -9.09 -3.96 -10.62
C THR A 89 -9.64 -4.94 -9.59
N LEU A 90 -9.23 -4.81 -8.31
CA LEU A 90 -9.74 -5.65 -7.23
C LEU A 90 -11.23 -5.36 -6.97
N SER A 91 -11.63 -4.11 -6.93
CA SER A 91 -13.02 -3.68 -6.73
C SER A 91 -13.92 -4.14 -7.88
N GLU A 92 -13.51 -3.93 -9.14
CA GLU A 92 -14.23 -4.41 -10.33
C GLU A 92 -14.36 -5.93 -10.37
N ALA A 93 -13.40 -6.63 -9.78
CA ALA A 93 -13.44 -8.09 -9.64
C ALA A 93 -14.33 -8.59 -8.49
N GLY A 94 -15.01 -7.69 -7.77
CA GLY A 94 -15.90 -8.02 -6.65
C GLY A 94 -15.16 -8.44 -5.37
N ILE A 95 -13.90 -8.07 -5.22
CA ILE A 95 -13.10 -8.36 -4.04
C ILE A 95 -13.27 -7.19 -3.05
N PRO A 96 -13.68 -7.43 -1.78
CA PRO A 96 -13.76 -6.39 -0.75
C PRO A 96 -12.42 -5.65 -0.62
N THR A 97 -12.40 -4.38 -1.08
CA THR A 97 -11.17 -3.61 -1.24
C THR A 97 -11.21 -2.34 -0.41
N ARG A 98 -10.15 -2.11 0.36
CA ARG A 98 -9.97 -0.92 1.21
C ARG A 98 -8.69 -0.18 0.81
N ALA A 99 -8.65 1.12 1.09
CA ALA A 99 -7.42 1.89 1.03
C ALA A 99 -6.83 2.09 2.43
N MET A 100 -5.49 2.04 2.53
CA MET A 100 -4.77 2.37 3.74
C MET A 100 -3.93 3.63 3.49
N LEU A 101 -4.38 4.78 4.01
CA LEU A 101 -3.68 6.06 3.92
C LEU A 101 -2.72 6.19 5.11
N ALA A 102 -1.66 5.38 5.10
CA ALA A 102 -0.77 5.21 6.25
C ALA A 102 0.67 4.90 5.84
N PRO A 103 1.63 5.61 6.45
CA PRO A 103 1.46 6.72 7.40
C PRO A 103 1.14 8.06 6.72
N ILE A 104 0.32 8.88 7.35
CA ILE A 104 0.23 10.31 7.04
C ILE A 104 1.36 11.01 7.81
N ILE A 105 2.19 11.75 7.09
CA ILE A 105 3.36 12.44 7.62
C ILE A 105 3.04 13.93 7.70
N PRO A 106 2.86 14.51 8.91
CA PRO A 106 2.57 15.92 9.07
C PRO A 106 3.64 16.82 8.41
N GLY A 107 3.18 17.83 7.66
CA GLY A 107 4.04 18.73 6.91
C GLY A 107 4.63 18.15 5.62
N LEU A 108 4.40 16.86 5.30
CA LEU A 108 4.92 16.24 4.09
C LEU A 108 3.81 15.65 3.21
N THR A 109 2.88 14.88 3.77
CA THR A 109 1.81 14.22 3.00
C THR A 109 0.39 14.55 3.47
N ASP A 110 0.23 15.25 4.60
CA ASP A 110 -1.05 15.61 5.18
C ASP A 110 -1.89 16.56 4.30
N HIS A 111 -1.22 17.45 3.55
CA HIS A 111 -1.88 18.36 2.61
C HIS A 111 -2.53 17.63 1.42
N GLU A 112 -2.08 16.41 1.09
CA GLU A 112 -2.65 15.58 0.03
C GLU A 112 -3.91 14.82 0.46
N LEU A 113 -4.23 14.79 1.76
CA LEU A 113 -5.27 13.89 2.29
C LEU A 113 -6.63 14.00 1.59
N PRO A 114 -7.17 15.21 1.28
CA PRO A 114 -8.42 15.32 0.53
C PRO A 114 -8.35 14.67 -0.86
N ASN A 115 -7.24 14.87 -1.58
CA ASN A 115 -7.02 14.30 -2.91
C ASN A 115 -6.79 12.79 -2.86
N LEU A 116 -6.09 12.30 -1.83
CA LEU A 116 -5.90 10.87 -1.58
C LEU A 116 -7.24 10.17 -1.36
N VAL A 117 -8.09 10.73 -0.50
CA VAL A 117 -9.43 10.17 -0.21
C VAL A 117 -10.27 10.14 -1.49
N ALA A 118 -10.28 11.24 -2.26
CA ALA A 118 -11.01 11.30 -3.53
C ALA A 118 -10.51 10.25 -4.52
N ALA A 119 -9.19 10.14 -4.70
CA ALA A 119 -8.57 9.21 -5.65
C ALA A 119 -8.84 7.73 -5.31
N VAL A 120 -8.78 7.36 -4.03
CA VAL A 120 -9.05 5.96 -3.63
C VAL A 120 -10.54 5.63 -3.70
N ALA A 121 -11.43 6.60 -3.43
CA ALA A 121 -12.88 6.44 -3.60
C ALA A 121 -13.24 6.26 -5.08
N GLU A 122 -12.68 7.10 -5.98
CA GLU A 122 -12.85 6.97 -7.43
C GLU A 122 -12.30 5.65 -7.97
N ALA A 123 -11.25 5.13 -7.36
CA ALA A 123 -10.72 3.82 -7.68
C ALA A 123 -11.59 2.66 -7.17
N GLY A 124 -12.64 2.91 -6.39
CA GLY A 124 -13.60 1.90 -5.93
C GLY A 124 -13.28 1.30 -4.56
N ALA A 125 -12.45 1.94 -3.74
CA ALA A 125 -12.25 1.49 -2.36
C ALA A 125 -13.54 1.67 -1.54
N GLU A 126 -14.00 0.62 -0.85
CA GLU A 126 -15.20 0.65 0.01
C GLU A 126 -15.00 1.49 1.28
N SER A 127 -13.77 1.60 1.73
CA SER A 127 -13.38 2.39 2.91
C SER A 127 -11.92 2.79 2.86
N ALA A 128 -11.57 3.84 3.58
CA ALA A 128 -10.19 4.26 3.77
C ALA A 128 -9.86 4.36 5.26
N GLY A 129 -8.76 3.72 5.67
CA GLY A 129 -8.18 3.86 6.99
C GLY A 129 -6.97 4.80 6.94
N LEU A 130 -6.82 5.67 7.93
CA LEU A 130 -5.66 6.55 8.04
C LEU A 130 -4.95 6.36 9.39
N ILE A 131 -3.63 6.46 9.38
CA ILE A 131 -2.81 6.41 10.60
C ILE A 131 -1.75 7.49 10.46
N LEU A 132 -1.66 8.35 11.48
CA LEU A 132 -0.56 9.31 11.59
C LEU A 132 0.76 8.59 11.83
N LEU A 133 1.83 9.15 11.28
CA LEU A 133 3.18 8.63 11.48
C LEU A 133 3.49 8.46 12.97
N ARG A 134 3.92 7.27 13.33
CA ARG A 134 4.42 6.95 14.66
C ARG A 134 5.91 6.61 14.55
N LEU A 135 6.71 7.29 15.33
CA LEU A 135 8.16 7.09 15.38
C LEU A 135 8.53 6.45 16.72
N PRO A 136 8.58 5.12 16.81
CA PRO A 136 9.09 4.45 18.01
C PRO A 136 10.55 4.82 18.25
N LEU A 137 11.00 4.69 19.51
CA LEU A 137 12.26 5.22 20.02
C LEU A 137 13.49 5.02 19.09
N THR A 138 13.65 3.84 18.54
CA THR A 138 14.80 3.48 17.69
C THR A 138 14.68 3.98 16.25
N VAL A 139 13.47 4.19 15.75
CA VAL A 139 13.22 4.65 14.37
C VAL A 139 13.28 6.17 14.27
N ARG A 140 12.95 6.88 15.36
CA ARG A 140 12.87 8.34 15.37
C ARG A 140 14.15 9.04 14.90
N PRO A 141 15.34 8.77 15.44
CA PRO A 141 16.56 9.46 14.98
C PRO A 141 16.84 9.18 13.50
N VAL A 142 16.71 7.94 13.05
CA VAL A 142 16.95 7.55 11.66
C VAL A 142 16.01 8.29 10.71
N PHE A 143 14.73 8.41 11.05
CA PHE A 143 13.75 9.13 10.24
C PHE A 143 14.03 10.64 10.19
N LEU A 144 14.39 11.26 11.31
CA LEU A 144 14.68 12.68 11.40
C LEU A 144 15.96 13.04 10.61
N ASP A 145 17.00 12.22 10.67
CA ASP A 145 18.23 12.39 9.89
C ASP A 145 17.97 12.27 8.38
N TRP A 146 17.14 11.29 8.00
CA TRP A 146 16.69 11.13 6.62
C TRP A 146 15.89 12.36 6.15
N LEU A 147 14.94 12.86 6.95
CA LEU A 147 14.11 14.01 6.62
C LEU A 147 14.97 15.28 6.45
N ALA A 148 15.92 15.52 7.34
CA ALA A 148 16.87 16.64 7.25
C ALA A 148 17.68 16.57 5.96
N SER A 149 18.16 15.38 5.58
CA SER A 149 18.91 15.14 4.33
C SER A 149 18.06 15.42 3.09
N MET A 150 16.78 15.05 3.11
CA MET A 150 15.82 15.32 2.03
C MET A 150 15.60 16.82 1.83
N LEU A 151 15.33 17.55 2.90
CA LEU A 151 15.07 19.00 2.86
C LEU A 151 16.28 19.77 2.31
N GLN A 152 17.51 19.40 2.69
CA GLN A 152 18.74 19.99 2.15
C GLN A 152 18.90 19.76 0.65
N ARG A 153 18.53 18.58 0.14
CA ARG A 153 18.59 18.27 -1.31
C ARG A 153 17.55 19.05 -2.12
N SER A 154 16.36 19.25 -1.56
CA SER A 154 15.29 20.04 -2.20
C SER A 154 15.64 21.53 -2.26
N GLY A 155 16.22 22.10 -1.20
CA GLY A 155 16.66 23.49 -1.17
C GLY A 155 17.78 23.81 -2.17
N ARG A 156 18.66 22.85 -2.49
CA ARG A 156 19.70 23.02 -3.51
C ARG A 156 19.20 22.99 -4.96
N LYS A 157 18.03 22.35 -5.22
CA LYS A 157 17.44 22.32 -6.57
C LYS A 157 16.64 23.57 -6.90
N SER A 158 16.18 24.33 -5.91
CA SER A 158 15.42 25.58 -6.09
C SER A 158 16.32 26.79 -6.38
N ASN A 159 17.64 26.69 -6.20
CA ASN A 159 18.62 27.76 -6.41
C ASN A 159 19.43 27.56 -7.71
N ARG A 160 18.97 26.78 -8.64
CA ARG A 160 19.50 26.65 -10.01
C ARG A 160 18.37 26.91 -11.01
#